data_fde1bd9b2e8ed6c0ed81e3580934ba03
#
_entry.id   fde1bd9b2e8ed6c0ed81e3580934ba03
#
_cell.length_a   1.000
_cell.length_b   1.000
_cell.length_c   1.000
_cell.angle_alpha   90.00
_cell.angle_beta   90.00
_cell.angle_gamma   90.00
#
_symmetry.space_group_name_H-M   'P 1'
#
loop_
_entity.id
_entity.type
_entity.pdbx_description
1 polymer ?
#
loop_
_entity_poly.entity_id
_entity_poly.type
_entity_poly.pdbx_seq_one_letter_code
_entity_poly.pdbx_strand_id
1 'polypeptide(L)'
;MNKSKKNIVVGKVNFIIILIFFFTIIASKINSSENIEGLFIEIKVLDKVSSKTNLLKLKIGKEKIFKNLLIKSLKCKNSEFDDNPEITAYIQVKDLTNKDNDEVFIFNGWTFSSSPAINPFDHPVYDIWLTKCY
;
A
#
# COMPACT_ATOMS: atom_id res chain seq x y z
N MET A 1 -6.97 31.26 72.92
CA MET A 1 -6.84 31.41 71.46
C MET A 1 -6.96 30.05 70.80
N ASN A 2 -8.17 29.71 70.29
CA ASN A 2 -8.44 28.43 69.63
C ASN A 2 -8.25 28.57 68.14
N LYS A 3 -7.26 27.94 67.55
CA LYS A 3 -7.08 27.88 66.09
C LYS A 3 -7.92 26.72 65.54
N SER A 4 -9.02 27.06 64.88
CA SER A 4 -9.83 26.13 64.10
C SER A 4 -9.03 25.60 62.90
N LYS A 5 -8.68 24.32 62.88
CA LYS A 5 -8.14 23.65 61.70
C LYS A 5 -9.29 23.40 60.69
N LYS A 6 -9.27 24.11 59.57
CA LYS A 6 -10.12 23.81 58.41
C LYS A 6 -9.64 22.50 57.79
N ASN A 7 -10.42 21.45 57.92
CA ASN A 7 -10.22 20.23 57.13
C ASN A 7 -10.63 20.50 55.70
N ILE A 8 -9.66 20.50 54.81
CA ILE A 8 -9.91 20.56 53.37
C ILE A 8 -10.40 19.17 52.94
N VAL A 9 -11.64 19.06 52.58
CA VAL A 9 -12.22 17.85 51.99
C VAL A 9 -11.65 17.73 50.60
N VAL A 10 -10.59 16.96 50.44
CA VAL A 10 -10.04 16.61 49.14
C VAL A 10 -10.94 15.50 48.58
N GLY A 11 -11.72 15.87 47.53
CA GLY A 11 -11.74 14.82 46.76
C GLY A 11 -12.84 14.25 45.90
N LYS A 12 -14.06 14.46 45.94
CA LYS A 12 -15.00 13.76 44.97
C LYS A 12 -15.03 14.37 43.57
N VAL A 13 -14.65 15.63 43.42
CA VAL A 13 -14.68 16.34 42.13
C VAL A 13 -13.55 15.92 41.23
N ASN A 14 -12.39 15.58 41.78
CA ASN A 14 -11.21 15.24 40.98
C ASN A 14 -11.36 13.90 40.23
N PHE A 15 -12.07 12.94 40.77
CA PHE A 15 -12.26 11.65 40.12
C PHE A 15 -13.16 11.76 38.88
N ILE A 16 -14.23 12.55 38.95
CA ILE A 16 -15.13 12.77 37.81
C ILE A 16 -14.41 13.56 36.70
N ILE A 17 -13.59 14.56 37.07
CA ILE A 17 -12.80 15.35 36.09
C ILE A 17 -11.78 14.46 35.38
N ILE A 18 -11.10 13.60 36.11
CA ILE A 18 -10.14 12.64 35.54
C ILE A 18 -10.86 11.66 34.60
N LEU A 19 -12.05 11.19 34.97
CA LEU A 19 -12.81 10.26 34.17
C LEU A 19 -13.35 10.91 32.88
N ILE A 20 -13.78 12.16 32.93
CA ILE A 20 -14.19 12.95 31.74
C ILE A 20 -12.97 13.22 30.85
N PHE A 21 -11.81 13.56 31.43
CA PHE A 21 -10.57 13.77 30.65
C PHE A 21 -10.10 12.50 29.96
N PHE A 22 -10.23 11.35 30.62
CA PHE A 22 -9.92 10.04 30.02
C PHE A 22 -10.89 9.70 28.87
N PHE A 23 -12.17 10.03 29.02
CA PHE A 23 -13.17 9.79 27.97
C PHE A 23 -13.00 10.69 26.75
N THR A 24 -12.49 11.91 26.91
CA THR A 24 -12.22 12.81 25.76
C THR A 24 -11.01 12.37 24.95
N ILE A 25 -10.03 11.72 25.56
CA ILE A 25 -8.84 11.18 24.87
C ILE A 25 -9.23 9.97 23.99
N ILE A 26 -10.18 9.14 24.43
CA ILE A 26 -10.64 7.96 23.66
C ILE A 26 -11.51 8.36 22.47
N ALA A 27 -12.12 9.55 22.49
CA ALA A 27 -13.01 10.04 21.45
C ALA A 27 -12.28 10.71 20.26
N SER A 28 -10.95 10.78 20.25
CA SER A 28 -10.20 11.23 19.09
C SER A 28 -10.41 10.26 17.94
N LYS A 29 -11.23 10.66 16.97
CA LYS A 29 -11.36 9.94 15.70
C LYS A 29 -9.98 9.90 15.04
N ILE A 30 -9.40 8.70 14.96
CA ILE A 30 -8.26 8.45 14.09
C ILE A 30 -8.80 8.63 12.67
N ASN A 31 -8.50 9.75 12.05
CA ASN A 31 -8.67 9.90 10.61
C ASN A 31 -7.69 8.93 9.96
N SER A 32 -8.17 7.73 9.67
CA SER A 32 -7.47 6.82 8.78
C SER A 32 -7.51 7.48 7.40
N SER A 33 -6.35 7.78 6.82
CA SER A 33 -6.28 8.17 5.41
C SER A 33 -6.97 7.08 4.59
N GLU A 34 -7.98 7.44 3.80
CA GLU A 34 -8.66 6.52 2.90
C GLU A 34 -7.69 6.14 1.78
N ASN A 35 -6.92 5.09 2.02
CA ASN A 35 -6.18 4.43 0.95
C ASN A 35 -7.20 3.77 0.03
N ILE A 36 -7.43 4.34 -1.14
CA ILE A 36 -8.34 3.78 -2.13
C ILE A 36 -7.70 2.52 -2.71
N GLU A 37 -8.30 1.36 -2.40
CA GLU A 37 -7.91 0.11 -3.03
C GLU A 37 -8.52 0.04 -4.44
N GLY A 38 -7.68 -0.08 -5.45
CA GLY A 38 -8.13 -0.16 -6.84
C GLY A 38 -8.58 -1.57 -7.23
N LEU A 39 -9.41 -1.62 -8.26
CA LEU A 39 -9.86 -2.87 -8.90
C LEU A 39 -8.99 -3.25 -10.11
N PHE A 40 -8.29 -2.28 -10.66
CA PHE A 40 -7.43 -2.44 -11.83
C PHE A 40 -6.10 -1.72 -11.63
N ILE A 41 -5.06 -2.29 -12.22
CA ILE A 41 -3.78 -1.58 -12.43
C ILE A 41 -3.53 -1.39 -13.92
N GLU A 42 -2.76 -0.35 -14.22
CA GLU A 42 -2.13 -0.17 -15.51
C GLU A 42 -0.62 -0.25 -15.32
N ILE A 43 0.02 -1.10 -16.11
CA ILE A 43 1.47 -1.24 -16.15
C ILE A 43 2.00 -0.96 -17.54
N LYS A 44 3.19 -0.40 -17.58
CA LYS A 44 3.96 -0.18 -18.80
C LYS A 44 5.01 -1.28 -18.91
N VAL A 45 5.00 -2.03 -20.00
CA VAL A 45 5.99 -3.07 -20.27
C VAL A 45 6.86 -2.65 -21.43
N LEU A 46 8.16 -2.49 -21.19
CA LEU A 46 9.17 -2.25 -22.20
C LEU A 46 9.77 -3.58 -22.65
N ASP A 47 9.77 -3.83 -23.93
CA ASP A 47 10.58 -4.86 -24.58
C ASP A 47 11.95 -4.26 -24.94
N LYS A 48 12.99 -4.66 -24.19
CA LYS A 48 14.36 -4.13 -24.34
C LYS A 48 14.97 -4.47 -25.69
N VAL A 49 14.55 -5.58 -26.31
CA VAL A 49 15.09 -6.05 -27.60
C VAL A 49 14.57 -5.20 -28.74
N SER A 50 13.25 -4.94 -28.74
CA SER A 50 12.60 -4.17 -29.81
C SER A 50 12.44 -2.68 -29.47
N SER A 51 12.77 -2.26 -28.25
CA SER A 51 12.54 -0.92 -27.70
C SER A 51 11.07 -0.49 -27.76
N LYS A 52 10.14 -1.44 -27.88
CA LYS A 52 8.70 -1.16 -27.93
C LYS A 52 8.10 -1.18 -26.53
N THR A 53 7.24 -0.22 -26.28
CA THR A 53 6.50 -0.11 -25.03
C THR A 53 5.02 -0.48 -25.23
N ASN A 54 4.46 -1.25 -24.31
CA ASN A 54 3.06 -1.64 -24.28
C ASN A 54 2.43 -1.25 -22.95
N LEU A 55 1.21 -0.71 -23.00
CA LEU A 55 0.38 -0.47 -21.81
C LEU A 55 -0.55 -1.67 -21.62
N LEU A 56 -0.51 -2.24 -20.43
CA LEU A 56 -1.35 -3.37 -20.06
C LEU A 56 -2.24 -3.00 -18.89
N LYS A 57 -3.55 -3.21 -19.07
CA LYS A 57 -4.53 -3.12 -17.99
C LYS A 57 -4.76 -4.52 -17.41
N LEU A 58 -4.62 -4.67 -16.09
CA LEU A 58 -4.86 -5.90 -15.34
C LEU A 58 -5.94 -5.68 -14.30
N LYS A 59 -6.86 -6.64 -14.21
CA LYS A 59 -7.80 -6.69 -13.09
C LYS A 59 -7.13 -7.34 -11.88
N ILE A 60 -7.32 -6.77 -10.69
CA ILE A 60 -6.77 -7.32 -9.44
C ILE A 60 -7.25 -8.77 -9.26
N GLY A 61 -6.34 -9.65 -8.86
CA GLY A 61 -6.56 -11.08 -8.65
C GLY A 61 -6.64 -11.92 -9.92
N LYS A 62 -6.62 -11.31 -11.12
CA LYS A 62 -6.63 -12.04 -12.39
C LYS A 62 -5.25 -12.10 -13.02
N GLU A 63 -4.97 -13.23 -13.66
CA GLU A 63 -3.76 -13.45 -14.43
C GLU A 63 -3.92 -12.91 -15.85
N LYS A 64 -2.84 -12.39 -16.40
CA LYS A 64 -2.77 -11.95 -17.79
C LYS A 64 -1.45 -12.39 -18.39
N ILE A 65 -1.53 -13.03 -19.54
CA ILE A 65 -0.34 -13.41 -20.32
C ILE A 65 0.01 -12.27 -21.26
N PHE A 66 1.27 -11.88 -21.23
CA PHE A 66 1.88 -10.97 -22.19
C PHE A 66 3.15 -11.61 -22.72
N LYS A 67 3.11 -12.05 -23.98
CA LYS A 67 4.16 -12.85 -24.61
C LYS A 67 4.49 -14.09 -23.74
N ASN A 68 5.70 -14.18 -23.20
CA ASN A 68 6.14 -15.26 -22.32
C ASN A 68 6.02 -14.93 -20.82
N LEU A 69 5.44 -13.80 -20.46
CA LEU A 69 5.23 -13.43 -19.05
C LEU A 69 3.79 -13.70 -18.62
N LEU A 70 3.63 -14.40 -17.50
CA LEU A 70 2.37 -14.48 -16.77
C LEU A 70 2.39 -13.45 -15.64
N ILE A 71 1.53 -12.47 -15.72
CA ILE A 71 1.50 -11.32 -14.80
C ILE A 71 0.19 -11.34 -14.01
N LYS A 72 0.27 -11.19 -12.69
CA LYS A 72 -0.87 -11.07 -11.79
C LYS A 72 -0.62 -9.94 -10.80
N SER A 73 -1.60 -9.08 -10.58
CA SER A 73 -1.59 -8.15 -9.47
C SER A 73 -2.55 -8.62 -8.39
N LEU A 74 -2.08 -8.67 -7.15
CA LEU A 74 -2.90 -9.12 -6.02
C LEU A 74 -3.61 -7.95 -5.35
N LYS A 75 -2.98 -6.78 -5.32
CA LYS A 75 -3.48 -5.61 -4.63
C LYS A 75 -2.87 -4.35 -5.24
N CYS A 76 -3.63 -3.27 -5.23
CA CYS A 76 -3.06 -1.95 -5.48
C CYS A 76 -3.69 -0.90 -4.58
N LYS A 77 -2.94 0.16 -4.33
CA LYS A 77 -3.37 1.33 -3.57
C LYS A 77 -2.97 2.58 -4.33
N ASN A 78 -3.85 3.56 -4.27
CA ASN A 78 -3.58 4.92 -4.72
C ASN A 78 -3.74 5.86 -3.52
N SER A 79 -2.67 6.55 -3.15
CA SER A 79 -2.64 7.54 -2.08
C SER A 79 -2.55 8.97 -2.63
N GLU A 80 -3.24 9.25 -3.73
CA GLU A 80 -3.19 10.54 -4.45
C GLU A 80 -3.56 11.75 -3.57
N PHE A 81 -4.31 11.51 -2.49
CA PHE A 81 -4.76 12.56 -1.56
C PHE A 81 -3.87 12.71 -0.32
N ASP A 82 -2.80 11.93 -0.22
CA ASP A 82 -1.84 12.05 0.88
C ASP A 82 -0.82 13.18 0.58
N ASP A 83 -0.15 13.67 1.63
CA ASP A 83 0.92 14.67 1.51
C ASP A 83 2.09 14.18 0.63
N ASN A 84 2.24 12.88 0.48
CA ASN A 84 3.22 12.24 -0.39
C ASN A 84 2.52 11.20 -1.27
N PRO A 85 1.91 11.62 -2.38
CA PRO A 85 1.12 10.74 -3.24
C PRO A 85 1.98 9.64 -3.86
N GLU A 86 1.53 8.39 -3.69
CA GLU A 86 2.20 7.22 -4.24
C GLU A 86 1.18 6.20 -4.75
N ILE A 87 1.46 5.60 -5.88
CA ILE A 87 0.73 4.44 -6.38
C ILE A 87 1.59 3.20 -6.13
N THR A 88 1.01 2.24 -5.40
CA THR A 88 1.69 0.98 -5.08
C THR A 88 0.87 -0.20 -5.58
N ALA A 89 1.53 -1.27 -6.01
CA ALA A 89 0.88 -2.53 -6.34
C ALA A 89 1.74 -3.72 -5.94
N TYR A 90 1.10 -4.80 -5.52
CA TYR A 90 1.76 -6.08 -5.32
C TYR A 90 1.60 -6.90 -6.58
N ILE A 91 2.70 -7.20 -7.26
CA ILE A 91 2.72 -7.88 -8.55
C ILE A 91 3.51 -9.19 -8.43
N GLN A 92 3.00 -10.20 -9.12
CA GLN A 92 3.66 -11.49 -9.31
C GLN A 92 3.88 -11.70 -10.81
N VAL A 93 5.09 -12.07 -11.19
CA VAL A 93 5.43 -12.37 -12.59
C VAL A 93 6.17 -13.71 -12.66
N LYS A 94 5.73 -14.56 -13.59
CA LYS A 94 6.40 -15.80 -13.95
C LYS A 94 6.86 -15.71 -15.40
N ASP A 95 8.01 -16.30 -15.73
CA ASP A 95 8.45 -16.52 -17.10
C ASP A 95 8.01 -17.90 -17.57
N LEU A 96 7.20 -17.94 -18.62
CA LEU A 96 6.66 -19.18 -19.20
C LEU A 96 7.64 -19.89 -20.15
N THR A 97 8.82 -19.31 -20.38
CA THR A 97 9.88 -19.96 -21.18
C THR A 97 10.61 -21.05 -20.41
N ASN A 98 10.66 -20.96 -19.10
CA ASN A 98 11.23 -22.00 -18.25
C ASN A 98 10.33 -23.24 -18.28
N LYS A 99 10.89 -24.32 -18.85
CA LYS A 99 10.24 -25.63 -18.99
C LYS A 99 10.35 -26.49 -17.72
N ASP A 100 11.15 -26.07 -16.75
CA ASP A 100 11.21 -26.72 -15.47
C ASP A 100 9.86 -26.48 -14.77
N ASN A 101 9.21 -27.56 -14.36
CA ASN A 101 7.89 -27.53 -13.68
C ASN A 101 7.89 -26.76 -12.35
N ASP A 102 8.99 -26.10 -12.01
CA ASP A 102 9.07 -25.22 -10.86
C ASP A 102 8.42 -23.88 -11.18
N GLU A 103 7.28 -23.64 -10.56
CA GLU A 103 6.54 -22.37 -10.62
C GLU A 103 7.31 -21.23 -9.92
N VAL A 104 8.47 -20.91 -10.40
CA VAL A 104 9.29 -19.84 -9.80
C VAL A 104 8.83 -18.48 -10.31
N PHE A 105 8.50 -17.61 -9.37
CA PHE A 105 8.29 -16.20 -9.69
C PHE A 105 9.63 -15.53 -9.99
N ILE A 106 9.74 -14.90 -11.14
CA ILE A 106 10.87 -14.03 -11.47
C ILE A 106 10.74 -12.66 -10.78
N PHE A 107 9.51 -12.31 -10.37
CA PHE A 107 9.23 -11.16 -9.54
C PHE A 107 8.03 -11.46 -8.64
N ASN A 108 8.13 -11.13 -7.36
CA ASN A 108 7.05 -11.31 -6.40
C ASN A 108 7.21 -10.25 -5.29
N GLY A 109 6.52 -9.12 -5.43
CA GLY A 109 6.70 -8.03 -4.48
C GLY A 109 5.91 -6.77 -4.78
N TRP A 110 6.11 -5.78 -3.93
CA TRP A 110 5.59 -4.45 -4.10
C TRP A 110 6.39 -3.67 -5.14
N THR A 111 5.68 -2.96 -6.01
CA THR A 111 6.24 -1.98 -6.94
C THR A 111 5.61 -0.61 -6.70
N PHE A 112 6.37 0.43 -7.01
CA PHE A 112 6.06 1.82 -6.70
C PHE A 112 6.13 2.63 -8.01
N SER A 113 5.14 3.50 -8.25
CA SER A 113 5.11 4.25 -9.51
C SER A 113 6.13 5.38 -9.53
N SER A 114 6.34 6.08 -8.41
CA SER A 114 7.30 7.18 -8.30
C SER A 114 8.75 6.69 -8.16
N SER A 115 8.95 5.49 -7.63
CA SER A 115 10.27 4.97 -7.27
C SER A 115 10.42 3.49 -7.66
N PRO A 116 10.39 3.15 -8.95
CA PRO A 116 10.47 1.76 -9.41
C PRO A 116 11.80 1.08 -9.05
N ALA A 117 12.84 1.86 -8.76
CA ALA A 117 14.15 1.33 -8.36
C ALA A 117 14.21 0.76 -6.94
N ILE A 118 13.21 0.99 -6.10
CA ILE A 118 13.18 0.41 -4.73
C ILE A 118 13.09 -1.11 -4.79
N ASN A 119 12.29 -1.63 -5.70
CA ASN A 119 12.16 -3.07 -5.96
C ASN A 119 12.05 -3.29 -7.47
N PRO A 120 13.20 -3.27 -8.19
CA PRO A 120 13.22 -3.31 -9.64
C PRO A 120 12.77 -4.67 -10.15
N PHE A 121 12.04 -4.66 -11.25
CA PHE A 121 11.81 -5.87 -12.03
C PHE A 121 13.05 -6.17 -12.87
N ASP A 122 13.79 -7.21 -12.50
CA ASP A 122 14.99 -7.61 -13.21
C ASP A 122 14.72 -8.80 -14.13
N HIS A 123 14.63 -8.52 -15.44
CA HIS A 123 14.45 -9.51 -16.48
C HIS A 123 15.27 -9.15 -17.70
N PRO A 124 15.95 -10.09 -18.37
CA PRO A 124 16.87 -9.78 -19.48
C PRO A 124 16.19 -9.10 -20.67
N VAL A 125 14.90 -9.36 -20.90
CA VAL A 125 14.17 -8.89 -22.09
C VAL A 125 13.15 -7.81 -21.78
N TYR A 126 12.58 -7.78 -20.58
CA TYR A 126 11.49 -6.87 -20.25
C TYR A 126 11.78 -6.02 -19.02
N ASP A 127 11.22 -4.80 -19.01
CA ASP A 127 11.04 -3.99 -17.81
C ASP A 127 9.55 -3.72 -17.59
N ILE A 128 9.13 -3.66 -16.33
CA ILE A 128 7.74 -3.41 -15.94
C ILE A 128 7.70 -2.23 -14.98
N TRP A 129 6.85 -1.24 -15.28
CA TRP A 129 6.58 -0.10 -14.42
C TRP A 129 5.09 0.02 -14.14
N LEU A 130 4.76 0.25 -12.89
CA LEU A 130 3.40 0.61 -12.46
C LEU A 130 3.11 2.05 -12.88
N THR A 131 1.94 2.28 -13.50
CA THR A 131 1.53 3.62 -13.93
C THR A 131 0.25 4.09 -13.25
N LYS A 132 -0.73 3.20 -13.04
CA LYS A 132 -2.01 3.57 -12.41
C LYS A 132 -2.58 2.46 -11.55
N CYS A 133 -3.36 2.87 -10.53
CA CYS A 133 -4.27 2.04 -9.74
C CYS A 133 -5.63 2.74 -9.70
N TYR A 134 -6.72 2.07 -10.08
CA TYR A 134 -8.08 2.66 -10.14
C TYR A 134 -9.19 1.61 -10.05
#